data_f2e9df61d37ad304edd1b7d43f724eed
#
_entry.id   f2e9df61d37ad304edd1b7d43f724eed
#
_cell.length_a   1.000
_cell.length_b   1.000
_cell.length_c   1.000
_cell.angle_alpha   90.00
_cell.angle_beta   90.00
_cell.angle_gamma   90.00
#
_symmetry.space_group_name_H-M   'P 1'
#
loop_
_entity.id
_entity.type
_entity.pdbx_description
1 polymer ?
#
loop_
_entity_poly.entity_id
_entity_poly.type
_entity_poly.pdbx_seq_one_letter_code
_entity_poly.pdbx_strand_id
1 'polypeptide(L)'
;MAISLVPWKLCLTMTIITGSKHSDEVDIKSASFLIFCYNNLMKRHFLLWSGYLIVTGLTAGLVAFLLTEAIHLIQTLSFGFSQGSFSTVITSVPPERRVLSLLMAGLLAGLGWHLLAKKGTAIQSIQKTLDDDTQFSPWTQFWHGWLQLSTVSMGAPVGREGASREVAVAVTSFWTQRGNLSKTEQKLLLACASGAALGAVYNAPLATILFILEAILNRWSLKNIYAACLTSYVAVETVALLQGRHEIQYLMPQQHWTLGTLIWSVLAGLILSLFAHAYKHLLEHLPKADAKSLWFIPKVFIAFSLIAGLSIFFPEILGNGKAGLLFFLHEEPHLSYISWLLVAKAVAIYLVFASGAKGGKIAPSMMLGGASSLLLASFSQHFFSLPLSPTLAIIIGASLFLGIINKMPLTAPLFLLEITGQSLTTIVPLAVANLGAYMTYHSYHIIKKRLAQAWTTKSVNDPHF
;
A
#
# COMPACT_ATOMS: atom_id res chain seq x y z
N MET A 1 -24.94 -8.17 15.67
CA MET A 1 -25.70 -7.58 16.81
C MET A 1 -26.16 -8.64 17.82
N ALA A 2 -26.11 -9.92 17.54
CA ALA A 2 -26.66 -10.96 18.42
C ALA A 2 -25.76 -11.40 19.60
N ILE A 3 -24.45 -11.18 19.57
CA ILE A 3 -23.52 -11.64 20.62
C ILE A 3 -23.13 -10.54 21.61
N SER A 4 -23.22 -9.25 21.23
CA SER A 4 -22.87 -8.12 22.10
C SER A 4 -23.98 -7.71 23.11
N LEU A 5 -25.20 -8.20 22.94
CA LEU A 5 -26.36 -7.86 23.79
C LEU A 5 -26.76 -8.96 24.79
N VAL A 6 -26.22 -10.17 24.65
CA VAL A 6 -26.55 -11.30 25.52
C VAL A 6 -26.12 -11.08 26.97
N PRO A 7 -24.93 -10.52 27.29
CA PRO A 7 -24.53 -10.30 28.68
C PRO A 7 -25.41 -9.26 29.41
N TRP A 8 -25.82 -8.19 28.73
CA TRP A 8 -26.68 -7.15 29.31
C TRP A 8 -28.11 -7.62 29.56
N LYS A 9 -28.66 -8.41 28.64
CA LYS A 9 -30.00 -8.99 28.81
C LYS A 9 -30.04 -10.02 29.95
N LEU A 10 -29.02 -10.85 30.10
CA LEU A 10 -28.93 -11.79 31.24
C LEU A 10 -28.76 -11.05 32.57
N CYS A 11 -27.96 -9.98 32.63
CA CYS A 11 -27.80 -9.17 33.82
C CYS A 11 -29.12 -8.45 34.20
N LEU A 12 -29.81 -7.84 33.20
CA LEU A 12 -31.10 -7.18 33.43
C LEU A 12 -32.23 -8.18 33.82
N THR A 13 -32.26 -9.36 33.20
CA THR A 13 -33.29 -10.35 33.52
C THR A 13 -33.11 -10.97 34.91
N MET A 14 -31.87 -11.16 35.36
CA MET A 14 -31.60 -11.61 36.74
C MET A 14 -31.85 -10.54 37.80
N THR A 15 -31.57 -9.26 37.50
CA THR A 15 -31.93 -8.13 38.42
C THR A 15 -33.42 -7.97 38.60
N ILE A 16 -34.25 -8.38 37.62
CA ILE A 16 -35.72 -8.34 37.72
C ILE A 16 -36.25 -9.59 38.50
N ILE A 17 -35.55 -10.70 38.49
CA ILE A 17 -35.98 -11.95 39.17
C ILE A 17 -35.63 -11.90 40.68
N THR A 18 -34.62 -11.12 41.12
CA THR A 18 -34.21 -11.01 42.52
C THR A 18 -34.91 -9.90 43.30
N GLY A 19 -35.92 -9.27 42.72
CA GLY A 19 -36.72 -8.18 43.34
C GLY A 19 -37.68 -8.62 44.48
N SER A 20 -37.49 -9.78 45.14
CA SER A 20 -38.23 -10.17 46.34
C SER A 20 -37.36 -10.07 47.60
N LYS A 21 -37.84 -9.29 48.55
CA LYS A 21 -37.27 -9.03 49.88
C LYS A 21 -36.83 -10.32 50.58
N HIS A 22 -35.54 -10.66 50.63
CA HIS A 22 -34.85 -11.22 51.81
C HIS A 22 -33.38 -11.50 51.54
N SER A 23 -32.57 -10.99 52.48
CA SER A 23 -31.16 -11.34 52.82
C SER A 23 -30.02 -10.83 51.91
N ASP A 24 -29.26 -9.91 52.48
CA ASP A 24 -28.03 -9.31 51.92
C ASP A 24 -26.89 -10.32 51.63
N GLU A 25 -26.91 -11.49 52.21
CA GLU A 25 -25.89 -12.55 52.07
C GLU A 25 -26.02 -13.38 50.79
N VAL A 26 -27.21 -13.52 50.25
CA VAL A 26 -27.47 -14.21 48.97
C VAL A 26 -27.06 -13.31 47.78
N ASP A 27 -27.10 -12.00 47.95
CA ASP A 27 -26.80 -11.03 46.89
C ASP A 27 -25.31 -10.95 46.59
N ILE A 28 -24.42 -11.06 47.59
CA ILE A 28 -22.96 -10.98 47.42
C ILE A 28 -22.40 -12.25 46.73
N LYS A 29 -22.92 -13.43 47.04
CA LYS A 29 -22.49 -14.70 46.41
C LYS A 29 -22.96 -14.79 44.97
N SER A 30 -24.18 -14.34 44.68
CA SER A 30 -24.71 -14.29 43.31
C SER A 30 -23.99 -13.25 42.45
N ALA A 31 -23.67 -12.08 42.98
CA ALA A 31 -22.86 -11.08 42.32
C ALA A 31 -21.44 -11.55 42.02
N SER A 32 -20.79 -12.21 42.97
CA SER A 32 -19.45 -12.79 42.79
C SER A 32 -19.43 -13.90 41.74
N PHE A 33 -20.45 -14.75 41.70
CA PHE A 33 -20.60 -15.79 40.69
C PHE A 33 -20.85 -15.17 39.28
N LEU A 34 -21.68 -14.15 39.17
CA LEU A 34 -21.93 -13.44 37.91
C LEU A 34 -20.65 -12.76 37.39
N ILE A 35 -19.87 -12.12 38.26
CA ILE A 35 -18.57 -11.52 37.91
C ILE A 35 -17.59 -12.62 37.45
N PHE A 36 -17.55 -13.74 38.13
CA PHE A 36 -16.71 -14.89 37.73
C PHE A 36 -17.11 -15.45 36.34
N CYS A 37 -18.42 -15.66 36.12
CA CYS A 37 -18.93 -16.12 34.82
C CYS A 37 -18.65 -15.09 33.71
N TYR A 38 -18.86 -13.80 33.98
CA TYR A 38 -18.56 -12.71 33.05
C TYR A 38 -17.07 -12.67 32.70
N ASN A 39 -16.18 -12.75 33.70
CA ASN A 39 -14.72 -12.76 33.47
C ASN A 39 -14.28 -13.99 32.67
N ASN A 40 -14.85 -15.15 32.89
CA ASN A 40 -14.53 -16.35 32.10
C ASN A 40 -15.06 -16.26 30.68
N LEU A 41 -16.25 -15.74 30.45
CA LEU A 41 -16.82 -15.47 29.12
C LEU A 41 -15.96 -14.45 28.34
N MET A 42 -15.56 -13.38 29.00
CA MET A 42 -14.69 -12.34 28.41
C MET A 42 -13.30 -12.92 28.05
N LYS A 43 -12.70 -13.72 28.95
CA LYS A 43 -11.42 -14.40 28.64
C LYS A 43 -11.55 -15.36 27.46
N ARG A 44 -12.61 -16.17 27.41
CA ARG A 44 -12.86 -17.09 26.30
C ARG A 44 -13.07 -16.35 24.99
N HIS A 45 -13.85 -15.27 25.00
CA HIS A 45 -14.05 -14.44 23.82
C HIS A 45 -12.74 -13.80 23.33
N PHE A 46 -11.92 -13.28 24.25
CA PHE A 46 -10.61 -12.71 23.93
C PHE A 46 -9.67 -13.75 23.32
N LEU A 47 -9.60 -14.96 23.89
CA LEU A 47 -8.77 -16.04 23.35
C LEU A 47 -9.20 -16.49 21.95
N LEU A 48 -10.52 -16.66 21.74
CA LEU A 48 -11.05 -16.98 20.42
C LEU A 48 -10.77 -15.89 19.39
N TRP A 49 -10.95 -14.63 19.79
CA TRP A 49 -10.64 -13.47 18.94
C TRP A 49 -9.16 -13.43 18.58
N SER A 50 -8.26 -13.63 19.54
CA SER A 50 -6.81 -13.70 19.29
C SER A 50 -6.48 -14.87 18.37
N GLY A 51 -7.15 -16.01 18.49
CA GLY A 51 -7.02 -17.14 17.57
C GLY A 51 -7.37 -16.77 16.13
N TYR A 52 -8.48 -16.05 15.90
CA TYR A 52 -8.84 -15.55 14.57
C TYR A 52 -7.80 -14.59 14.00
N LEU A 53 -7.23 -13.72 14.83
CA LEU A 53 -6.17 -12.79 14.42
C LEU A 53 -4.89 -13.53 14.03
N ILE A 54 -4.48 -14.54 14.82
CA ILE A 54 -3.31 -15.38 14.52
C ILE A 54 -3.52 -16.11 13.18
N VAL A 55 -4.68 -16.75 12.98
CA VAL A 55 -5.00 -17.43 11.72
C VAL A 55 -4.99 -16.44 10.54
N THR A 56 -5.49 -15.22 10.75
CA THR A 56 -5.42 -14.13 9.73
C THR A 56 -3.99 -13.78 9.40
N GLY A 57 -3.13 -13.61 10.40
CA GLY A 57 -1.70 -13.32 10.22
C GLY A 57 -0.96 -14.45 9.49
N LEU A 58 -1.19 -15.70 9.91
CA LEU A 58 -0.63 -16.88 9.24
C LEU A 58 -1.07 -16.98 7.78
N THR A 59 -2.37 -16.75 7.52
CA THR A 59 -2.92 -16.73 6.15
C THR A 59 -2.26 -15.65 5.31
N ALA A 60 -2.13 -14.43 5.83
CA ALA A 60 -1.52 -13.30 5.12
C ALA A 60 -0.02 -13.54 4.84
N GLY A 61 0.72 -14.08 5.83
CA GLY A 61 2.12 -14.44 5.69
C GLY A 61 2.35 -15.56 4.69
N LEU A 62 1.56 -16.64 4.76
CA LEU A 62 1.65 -17.75 3.79
C LEU A 62 1.34 -17.29 2.36
N VAL A 63 0.30 -16.48 2.18
CA VAL A 63 -0.03 -15.89 0.87
C VAL A 63 1.11 -15.02 0.37
N ALA A 64 1.69 -14.16 1.21
CA ALA A 64 2.81 -13.30 0.84
C ALA A 64 4.04 -14.13 0.40
N PHE A 65 4.37 -15.19 1.13
CA PHE A 65 5.44 -16.12 0.79
C PHE A 65 5.19 -16.79 -0.57
N LEU A 66 4.04 -17.46 -0.75
CA LEU A 66 3.72 -18.18 -1.98
C LEU A 66 3.68 -17.24 -3.21
N LEU A 67 3.16 -16.03 -3.06
CA LEU A 67 3.16 -15.05 -4.15
C LEU A 67 4.58 -14.53 -4.45
N THR A 68 5.46 -14.44 -3.47
CA THR A 68 6.87 -14.07 -3.69
C THR A 68 7.59 -15.14 -4.48
N GLU A 69 7.40 -16.42 -4.16
CA GLU A 69 7.96 -17.54 -4.94
C GLU A 69 7.40 -17.57 -6.36
N ALA A 70 6.08 -17.33 -6.52
CA ALA A 70 5.46 -17.24 -7.84
C ALA A 70 6.03 -16.08 -8.68
N ILE A 71 6.32 -14.92 -8.06
CA ILE A 71 7.00 -13.80 -8.74
C ILE A 71 8.38 -14.24 -9.24
N HIS A 72 9.19 -14.87 -8.39
CA HIS A 72 10.53 -15.35 -8.78
C HIS A 72 10.46 -16.33 -9.96
N LEU A 73 9.53 -17.28 -9.91
CA LEU A 73 9.33 -18.23 -10.99
C LEU A 73 8.94 -17.52 -12.31
N ILE A 74 7.93 -16.63 -12.28
CA ILE A 74 7.49 -15.91 -13.48
C ILE A 74 8.60 -15.02 -14.02
N GLN A 75 9.35 -14.33 -13.16
CA GLN A 75 10.48 -13.49 -13.56
C GLN A 75 11.60 -14.32 -14.22
N THR A 76 11.95 -15.47 -13.63
CA THR A 76 12.94 -16.38 -14.20
C THR A 76 12.51 -16.88 -15.58
N LEU A 77 11.27 -17.28 -15.76
CA LEU A 77 10.74 -17.72 -17.06
C LEU A 77 10.71 -16.55 -18.06
N SER A 78 10.28 -15.38 -17.66
CA SER A 78 10.10 -14.20 -18.52
C SER A 78 11.44 -13.60 -18.96
N PHE A 79 12.39 -13.45 -18.04
CA PHE A 79 13.65 -12.74 -18.28
C PHE A 79 14.88 -13.64 -18.36
N GLY A 80 14.78 -14.93 -17.97
CA GLY A 80 15.79 -15.96 -18.19
C GLY A 80 17.02 -15.88 -17.32
N PHE A 81 16.95 -15.26 -16.17
CA PHE A 81 18.04 -15.30 -15.21
C PHE A 81 17.86 -16.49 -14.26
N SER A 82 18.96 -17.15 -13.94
CA SER A 82 18.99 -18.28 -12.99
C SER A 82 19.54 -17.87 -11.62
N GLN A 83 20.24 -16.74 -11.54
CA GLN A 83 20.86 -16.22 -10.33
C GLN A 83 20.63 -14.71 -10.20
N GLY A 84 20.66 -14.21 -8.97
CA GLY A 84 20.40 -12.81 -8.66
C GLY A 84 18.91 -12.46 -8.52
N SER A 85 18.64 -11.20 -8.27
CA SER A 85 17.26 -10.65 -8.18
C SER A 85 16.91 -9.91 -9.47
N PHE A 86 15.61 -9.79 -9.77
CA PHE A 86 15.14 -9.01 -10.90
C PHE A 86 15.73 -7.59 -10.93
N SER A 87 15.86 -6.95 -9.76
CA SER A 87 16.39 -5.59 -9.65
C SER A 87 17.88 -5.47 -10.00
N THR A 88 18.65 -6.54 -9.86
CA THR A 88 20.09 -6.53 -10.15
C THR A 88 20.44 -7.00 -11.55
N VAL A 89 19.55 -7.77 -12.19
CA VAL A 89 19.85 -8.38 -13.50
C VAL A 89 19.10 -7.77 -14.67
N ILE A 90 18.06 -6.95 -14.43
CA ILE A 90 17.20 -6.46 -15.51
C ILE A 90 17.93 -5.63 -16.58
N THR A 91 18.97 -4.92 -16.21
CA THR A 91 19.80 -4.14 -17.12
C THR A 91 20.62 -5.01 -18.07
N SER A 92 21.01 -6.21 -17.63
CA SER A 92 21.77 -7.20 -18.43
C SER A 92 20.88 -8.10 -19.31
N VAL A 93 19.54 -8.08 -19.09
CA VAL A 93 18.61 -8.87 -19.92
C VAL A 93 18.54 -8.30 -21.34
N PRO A 94 18.65 -9.12 -22.40
CA PRO A 94 18.55 -8.66 -23.79
C PRO A 94 17.26 -7.89 -24.06
N PRO A 95 17.30 -6.78 -24.85
CA PRO A 95 16.13 -5.96 -25.15
C PRO A 95 14.97 -6.75 -25.75
N GLU A 96 15.27 -7.71 -26.63
CA GLU A 96 14.26 -8.54 -27.32
C GLU A 96 13.44 -9.33 -26.31
N ARG A 97 14.08 -9.85 -25.27
CA ARG A 97 13.42 -10.62 -24.23
C ARG A 97 12.56 -9.76 -23.33
N ARG A 98 13.03 -8.54 -23.01
CA ARG A 98 12.23 -7.53 -22.26
C ARG A 98 10.99 -7.13 -23.05
N VAL A 99 11.15 -6.86 -24.36
CA VAL A 99 10.04 -6.52 -25.26
C VAL A 99 9.05 -7.67 -25.34
N LEU A 100 9.52 -8.91 -25.60
CA LEU A 100 8.64 -10.08 -25.69
C LEU A 100 7.85 -10.30 -24.38
N SER A 101 8.52 -10.20 -23.24
CA SER A 101 7.86 -10.34 -21.93
C SER A 101 6.74 -9.32 -21.75
N LEU A 102 6.97 -8.05 -22.09
CA LEU A 102 5.96 -7.00 -21.98
C LEU A 102 4.79 -7.14 -22.96
N LEU A 103 5.05 -7.60 -24.19
CA LEU A 103 3.97 -7.90 -25.15
C LEU A 103 3.09 -9.03 -24.63
N MET A 104 3.68 -10.08 -24.09
CA MET A 104 2.93 -11.19 -23.47
C MET A 104 2.18 -10.72 -22.21
N ALA A 105 2.78 -9.85 -21.40
CA ALA A 105 2.11 -9.23 -20.26
C ALA A 105 0.89 -8.40 -20.69
N GLY A 106 1.01 -7.65 -21.80
CA GLY A 106 -0.09 -6.86 -22.35
C GLY A 106 -1.24 -7.72 -22.87
N LEU A 107 -0.95 -8.83 -23.54
CA LEU A 107 -1.96 -9.82 -23.95
C LEU A 107 -2.64 -10.46 -22.73
N LEU A 108 -1.86 -10.91 -21.76
CA LEU A 108 -2.38 -11.50 -20.52
C LEU A 108 -3.27 -10.51 -19.77
N ALA A 109 -2.83 -9.25 -19.65
CA ALA A 109 -3.58 -8.18 -19.00
C ALA A 109 -4.90 -7.89 -19.74
N GLY A 110 -4.83 -7.67 -21.05
CA GLY A 110 -6.00 -7.35 -21.85
C GLY A 110 -7.05 -8.46 -21.85
N LEU A 111 -6.65 -9.69 -22.13
CA LEU A 111 -7.53 -10.87 -22.13
C LEU A 111 -8.02 -11.20 -20.71
N GLY A 112 -7.12 -11.24 -19.73
CA GLY A 112 -7.43 -11.65 -18.36
C GLY A 112 -8.46 -10.73 -17.72
N TRP A 113 -8.25 -9.41 -17.72
CA TRP A 113 -9.22 -8.48 -17.13
C TRP A 113 -10.51 -8.37 -17.94
N HIS A 114 -10.47 -8.52 -19.28
CA HIS A 114 -11.68 -8.59 -20.08
C HIS A 114 -12.55 -9.80 -19.72
N LEU A 115 -11.95 -10.99 -19.62
CA LEU A 115 -12.64 -12.22 -19.23
C LEU A 115 -13.18 -12.11 -17.80
N LEU A 116 -12.38 -11.57 -16.87
CA LEU A 116 -12.79 -11.39 -15.50
C LEU A 116 -13.95 -10.40 -15.35
N ALA A 117 -13.96 -9.33 -16.16
CA ALA A 117 -15.05 -8.37 -16.18
C ALA A 117 -16.35 -8.93 -16.78
N LYS A 118 -16.25 -9.86 -17.74
CA LYS A 118 -17.42 -10.53 -18.34
C LYS A 118 -18.01 -11.62 -17.46
N LYS A 119 -17.14 -12.44 -16.82
CA LYS A 119 -17.56 -13.63 -16.08
C LYS A 119 -17.63 -13.42 -14.57
N GLY A 120 -16.89 -12.45 -14.03
CA GLY A 120 -16.81 -12.16 -12.61
C GLY A 120 -17.83 -11.11 -12.14
N THR A 121 -17.90 -10.96 -10.83
CA THR A 121 -18.56 -9.81 -10.21
C THR A 121 -17.72 -8.55 -10.40
N ALA A 122 -18.30 -7.36 -10.17
CA ALA A 122 -17.55 -6.12 -10.26
C ALA A 122 -16.34 -6.15 -9.31
N ILE A 123 -15.16 -5.86 -9.85
CA ILE A 123 -13.94 -5.75 -9.05
C ILE A 123 -14.07 -4.53 -8.14
N GLN A 124 -14.01 -4.79 -6.84
CA GLN A 124 -14.11 -3.73 -5.82
C GLN A 124 -12.74 -3.48 -5.18
N SER A 125 -12.47 -2.21 -4.87
CA SER A 125 -11.34 -1.92 -4.00
C SER A 125 -11.57 -2.47 -2.60
N ILE A 126 -10.51 -2.86 -1.90
CA ILE A 126 -10.58 -3.37 -0.52
C ILE A 126 -11.34 -2.37 0.37
N GLN A 127 -11.06 -1.06 0.21
CA GLN A 127 -11.75 0.00 0.92
C GLN A 127 -13.28 -0.06 0.73
N LYS A 128 -13.70 -0.19 -0.53
CA LYS A 128 -15.13 -0.26 -0.85
C LYS A 128 -15.79 -1.53 -0.29
N THR A 129 -15.07 -2.65 -0.30
CA THR A 129 -15.53 -3.91 0.32
C THR A 129 -15.74 -3.76 1.84
N LEU A 130 -14.94 -2.91 2.49
CA LEU A 130 -15.06 -2.66 3.93
C LEU A 130 -16.19 -1.65 4.25
N ASP A 131 -16.44 -0.68 3.37
CA ASP A 131 -17.44 0.38 3.59
C ASP A 131 -18.86 -0.08 3.23
N ASP A 132 -19.03 -0.74 2.09
CA ASP A 132 -20.31 -1.20 1.58
C ASP A 132 -20.59 -2.68 1.95
N ASP A 133 -21.86 -3.02 2.23
CA ASP A 133 -22.34 -4.40 2.35
C ASP A 133 -22.53 -5.08 0.97
N THR A 134 -21.84 -4.60 -0.07
CA THR A 134 -21.94 -5.13 -1.43
C THR A 134 -21.36 -6.55 -1.51
N GLN A 135 -21.91 -7.35 -2.44
CA GLN A 135 -21.46 -8.72 -2.66
C GLN A 135 -19.99 -8.77 -3.08
N PHE A 136 -19.14 -9.17 -2.16
CA PHE A 136 -17.73 -9.43 -2.40
C PHE A 136 -17.58 -10.89 -2.88
N SER A 137 -16.99 -11.08 -4.05
CA SER A 137 -16.64 -12.41 -4.54
C SER A 137 -15.16 -12.71 -4.29
N PRO A 138 -14.83 -13.62 -3.37
CA PRO A 138 -13.44 -13.98 -3.11
C PRO A 138 -12.72 -14.52 -4.35
N TRP A 139 -13.40 -15.28 -5.21
CA TRP A 139 -12.83 -15.81 -6.45
C TRP A 139 -12.47 -14.72 -7.45
N THR A 140 -13.34 -13.75 -7.66
CA THR A 140 -13.04 -12.61 -8.56
C THR A 140 -11.83 -11.82 -8.04
N GLN A 141 -11.76 -11.59 -6.73
CA GLN A 141 -10.65 -10.87 -6.10
C GLN A 141 -9.34 -11.66 -6.17
N PHE A 142 -9.39 -12.98 -5.96
CA PHE A 142 -8.23 -13.85 -6.09
C PHE A 142 -7.63 -13.77 -7.50
N TRP A 143 -8.45 -13.99 -8.53
CA TRP A 143 -7.97 -13.92 -9.92
C TRP A 143 -7.53 -12.53 -10.34
N HIS A 144 -8.17 -11.48 -9.81
CA HIS A 144 -7.73 -10.12 -10.04
C HIS A 144 -6.34 -9.86 -9.46
N GLY A 145 -6.08 -10.28 -8.21
CA GLY A 145 -4.76 -10.21 -7.61
C GLY A 145 -3.72 -11.05 -8.35
N TRP A 146 -4.09 -12.25 -8.80
CA TRP A 146 -3.20 -13.12 -9.57
C TRP A 146 -2.80 -12.51 -10.93
N LEU A 147 -3.74 -11.88 -11.64
CA LEU A 147 -3.45 -11.15 -12.88
C LEU A 147 -2.51 -9.97 -12.65
N GLN A 148 -2.72 -9.20 -11.58
CA GLN A 148 -1.79 -8.12 -11.21
C GLN A 148 -0.38 -8.67 -10.96
N LEU A 149 -0.27 -9.74 -10.17
CA LEU A 149 1.02 -10.37 -9.88
C LEU A 149 1.74 -10.78 -11.15
N SER A 150 1.04 -11.55 -12.01
CA SER A 150 1.62 -12.09 -13.24
C SER A 150 2.10 -10.98 -14.17
N THR A 151 1.30 -9.95 -14.40
CA THR A 151 1.67 -8.84 -15.29
C THR A 151 2.85 -8.03 -14.75
N VAL A 152 2.91 -7.78 -13.43
CA VAL A 152 4.04 -7.08 -12.79
C VAL A 152 5.31 -7.92 -12.85
N SER A 153 5.19 -9.23 -12.63
CA SER A 153 6.34 -10.15 -12.72
C SER A 153 6.90 -10.24 -14.14
N MET A 154 6.07 -10.03 -15.16
CA MET A 154 6.47 -9.95 -16.57
C MET A 154 6.94 -8.56 -16.99
N GLY A 155 7.10 -7.63 -16.05
CA GLY A 155 7.72 -6.31 -16.28
C GLY A 155 6.77 -5.11 -16.27
N ALA A 156 5.46 -5.27 -16.06
CA ALA A 156 4.57 -4.10 -15.97
C ALA A 156 5.09 -3.09 -14.93
N PRO A 157 5.19 -1.79 -15.27
CA PRO A 157 5.86 -0.76 -14.43
C PRO A 157 5.00 -0.28 -13.24
N VAL A 158 4.31 -1.20 -12.58
CA VAL A 158 3.42 -0.96 -11.43
C VAL A 158 3.75 -1.90 -10.27
N GLY A 159 3.22 -1.59 -9.09
CA GLY A 159 3.54 -2.33 -7.87
C GLY A 159 2.82 -3.68 -7.76
N ARG A 160 3.45 -4.61 -7.06
CA ARG A 160 2.93 -5.95 -6.74
C ARG A 160 2.10 -5.99 -5.45
N GLU A 161 2.08 -4.89 -4.72
CA GLU A 161 1.49 -4.78 -3.37
C GLU A 161 -0.03 -4.95 -3.40
N GLY A 162 -0.67 -4.52 -4.48
CA GLY A 162 -2.11 -4.73 -4.69
C GLY A 162 -2.46 -6.20 -4.72
N ALA A 163 -1.67 -6.99 -5.44
CA ALA A 163 -1.86 -8.42 -5.62
C ALA A 163 -1.83 -9.18 -4.29
N SER A 164 -0.77 -9.01 -3.48
CA SER A 164 -0.65 -9.71 -2.19
C SER A 164 -1.77 -9.35 -1.23
N ARG A 165 -2.15 -8.08 -1.17
CA ARG A 165 -3.26 -7.58 -0.35
C ARG A 165 -4.60 -8.19 -0.76
N GLU A 166 -4.89 -8.22 -2.05
CA GLU A 166 -6.14 -8.73 -2.61
C GLU A 166 -6.27 -10.24 -2.47
N VAL A 167 -5.21 -10.98 -2.74
CA VAL A 167 -5.21 -12.45 -2.56
C VAL A 167 -5.35 -12.82 -1.08
N ALA A 168 -4.66 -12.12 -0.18
CA ALA A 168 -4.80 -12.36 1.26
C ALA A 168 -6.24 -12.09 1.75
N VAL A 169 -6.87 -11.00 1.28
CA VAL A 169 -8.28 -10.71 1.58
C VAL A 169 -9.19 -11.80 1.02
N ALA A 170 -8.97 -12.24 -0.22
CA ALA A 170 -9.77 -13.30 -0.83
C ALA A 170 -9.68 -14.60 -0.03
N VAL A 171 -8.47 -15.07 0.30
CA VAL A 171 -8.25 -16.29 1.07
C VAL A 171 -8.83 -16.18 2.48
N THR A 172 -8.62 -15.06 3.16
CA THR A 172 -9.19 -14.79 4.49
C THR A 172 -10.72 -14.80 4.45
N SER A 173 -11.32 -14.26 3.39
CA SER A 173 -12.77 -14.23 3.21
C SER A 173 -13.39 -15.63 3.10
N PHE A 174 -12.72 -16.61 2.48
CA PHE A 174 -13.24 -17.97 2.35
C PHE A 174 -13.56 -18.65 3.68
N TRP A 175 -12.73 -18.43 4.70
CA TRP A 175 -12.95 -19.06 5.99
C TRP A 175 -13.72 -18.16 6.98
N THR A 176 -13.57 -16.83 6.90
CA THR A 176 -14.32 -15.90 7.76
C THR A 176 -15.82 -15.90 7.47
N GLN A 177 -16.22 -16.11 6.21
CA GLN A 177 -17.64 -16.24 5.84
C GLN A 177 -18.32 -17.48 6.42
N ARG A 178 -17.55 -18.53 6.73
CA ARG A 178 -18.05 -19.75 7.35
C ARG A 178 -18.01 -19.73 8.88
N GLY A 179 -17.30 -18.75 9.47
CA GLY A 179 -17.19 -18.57 10.92
C GLY A 179 -18.38 -17.83 11.50
N ASN A 180 -18.68 -18.09 12.79
CA ASN A 180 -19.70 -17.34 13.57
C ASN A 180 -19.19 -15.96 13.98
N LEU A 181 -18.80 -15.14 13.02
CA LEU A 181 -18.27 -13.79 13.22
C LEU A 181 -19.29 -12.72 12.82
N SER A 182 -19.37 -11.67 13.59
CA SER A 182 -20.15 -10.49 13.18
C SER A 182 -19.55 -9.86 11.92
N LYS A 183 -20.37 -9.19 11.11
CA LYS A 183 -19.90 -8.46 9.91
C LYS A 183 -18.76 -7.48 10.23
N THR A 184 -18.81 -6.80 11.37
CA THR A 184 -17.78 -5.87 11.82
C THR A 184 -16.45 -6.59 12.09
N GLU A 185 -16.49 -7.77 12.70
CA GLU A 185 -15.30 -8.59 12.95
C GLU A 185 -14.72 -9.14 11.64
N GLN A 186 -15.57 -9.62 10.73
CA GLN A 186 -15.13 -10.04 9.41
C GLN A 186 -14.43 -8.91 8.67
N LYS A 187 -15.01 -7.71 8.62
CA LYS A 187 -14.40 -6.51 8.02
C LYS A 187 -13.05 -6.18 8.64
N LEU A 188 -12.93 -6.25 9.97
CA LEU A 188 -11.66 -6.00 10.65
C LEU A 188 -10.60 -7.04 10.28
N LEU A 189 -10.95 -8.34 10.23
CA LEU A 189 -10.02 -9.40 9.83
C LEU A 189 -9.57 -9.22 8.37
N LEU A 190 -10.46 -8.85 7.44
CA LEU A 190 -10.11 -8.59 6.04
C LEU A 190 -9.19 -7.37 5.91
N ALA A 191 -9.44 -6.30 6.69
CA ALA A 191 -8.56 -5.13 6.75
C ALA A 191 -7.16 -5.49 7.26
N CYS A 192 -7.10 -6.28 8.35
CA CYS A 192 -5.85 -6.78 8.91
C CYS A 192 -5.11 -7.71 7.93
N ALA A 193 -5.81 -8.64 7.28
CA ALA A 193 -5.21 -9.51 6.25
C ALA A 193 -4.57 -8.71 5.12
N SER A 194 -5.28 -7.67 4.64
CA SER A 194 -4.77 -6.78 3.59
C SER A 194 -3.47 -6.06 4.00
N GLY A 195 -3.44 -5.47 5.19
CA GLY A 195 -2.24 -4.78 5.66
C GLY A 195 -1.12 -5.74 6.03
N ALA A 196 -1.43 -6.80 6.77
CA ALA A 196 -0.46 -7.81 7.19
C ALA A 196 0.27 -8.47 6.00
N ALA A 197 -0.43 -8.73 4.88
CA ALA A 197 0.19 -9.21 3.66
C ALA A 197 1.19 -8.21 3.05
N LEU A 198 0.90 -6.89 3.14
CA LEU A 198 1.86 -5.85 2.75
C LEU A 198 3.11 -5.90 3.64
N GLY A 199 2.92 -6.00 4.97
CA GLY A 199 4.01 -6.10 5.94
C GLY A 199 4.89 -7.31 5.71
N ALA A 200 4.28 -8.44 5.43
CA ALA A 200 4.98 -9.70 5.15
C ALA A 200 5.85 -9.61 3.87
N VAL A 201 5.34 -8.97 2.80
CA VAL A 201 6.10 -8.78 1.54
C VAL A 201 7.32 -7.87 1.73
N TYR A 202 7.23 -6.87 2.61
CA TYR A 202 8.28 -5.86 2.78
C TYR A 202 9.10 -6.02 4.06
N ASN A 203 8.77 -6.99 4.91
CA ASN A 203 9.34 -7.16 6.23
C ASN A 203 9.23 -5.87 7.08
N ALA A 204 8.04 -5.27 7.11
CA ALA A 204 7.77 -3.98 7.71
C ALA A 204 6.55 -4.03 8.65
N PRO A 205 6.64 -4.69 9.82
CA PRO A 205 5.50 -4.89 10.71
C PRO A 205 4.97 -3.59 11.32
N LEU A 206 5.83 -2.67 11.78
CA LEU A 206 5.41 -1.43 12.44
C LEU A 206 4.71 -0.49 11.46
N ALA A 207 5.26 -0.32 10.27
CA ALA A 207 4.65 0.51 9.24
C ALA A 207 3.29 -0.03 8.81
N THR A 208 3.12 -1.35 8.75
CA THR A 208 1.84 -1.94 8.36
C THR A 208 0.79 -1.90 9.45
N ILE A 209 1.17 -1.84 10.72
CA ILE A 209 0.24 -1.49 11.80
C ILE A 209 -0.36 -0.12 11.53
N LEU A 210 0.49 0.90 11.27
CA LEU A 210 0.02 2.24 10.93
C LEU A 210 -0.80 2.22 9.64
N PHE A 211 -0.37 1.49 8.61
CA PHE A 211 -1.09 1.36 7.35
C PHE A 211 -2.52 0.83 7.51
N ILE A 212 -2.71 -0.20 8.35
CA ILE A 212 -4.04 -0.74 8.67
C ILE A 212 -4.91 0.33 9.33
N LEU A 213 -4.36 1.07 10.29
CA LEU A 213 -5.10 2.07 11.06
C LEU A 213 -5.37 3.34 10.27
N GLU A 214 -4.38 3.84 9.53
CA GLU A 214 -4.43 5.11 8.80
C GLU A 214 -5.11 4.98 7.44
N ALA A 215 -4.66 4.02 6.61
CA ALA A 215 -5.07 3.96 5.21
C ALA A 215 -6.23 3.01 4.95
N ILE A 216 -6.42 1.96 5.76
CA ILE A 216 -7.47 0.96 5.53
C ILE A 216 -8.68 1.21 6.41
N LEU A 217 -8.51 1.27 7.73
CA LEU A 217 -9.63 1.42 8.68
C LEU A 217 -10.03 2.87 8.91
N ASN A 218 -9.08 3.78 8.80
CA ASN A 218 -9.22 5.21 9.18
C ASN A 218 -9.86 5.37 10.57
N ARG A 219 -9.54 4.46 11.50
CA ARG A 219 -10.10 4.39 12.86
C ARG A 219 -9.07 3.89 13.85
N TRP A 220 -8.85 4.67 14.90
CA TRP A 220 -7.91 4.40 15.99
C TRP A 220 -8.70 3.94 17.22
N SER A 221 -8.65 2.64 17.53
CA SER A 221 -9.21 2.08 18.76
C SER A 221 -8.28 1.00 19.30
N LEU A 222 -8.30 0.74 20.60
CA LEU A 222 -7.46 -0.31 21.21
C LEU A 222 -7.69 -1.67 20.58
N LYS A 223 -8.94 -2.01 20.21
CA LYS A 223 -9.27 -3.25 19.50
C LYS A 223 -8.60 -3.31 18.14
N ASN A 224 -8.62 -2.22 17.36
CA ASN A 224 -8.00 -2.16 16.03
C ASN A 224 -6.47 -2.18 16.12
N ILE A 225 -5.89 -1.47 17.08
CA ILE A 225 -4.44 -1.47 17.34
C ILE A 225 -3.98 -2.88 17.68
N TYR A 226 -4.65 -3.54 18.63
CA TYR A 226 -4.33 -4.92 19.02
C TYR A 226 -4.42 -5.88 17.81
N ALA A 227 -5.50 -5.78 17.03
CA ALA A 227 -5.69 -6.60 15.85
C ALA A 227 -4.59 -6.36 14.80
N ALA A 228 -4.27 -5.10 14.49
CA ALA A 228 -3.23 -4.75 13.55
C ALA A 228 -1.85 -5.22 14.02
N CYS A 229 -1.51 -5.02 15.31
CA CYS A 229 -0.24 -5.47 15.88
C CYS A 229 -0.09 -7.00 15.74
N LEU A 230 -1.05 -7.75 16.25
CA LEU A 230 -0.95 -9.22 16.28
C LEU A 230 -0.88 -9.81 14.87
N THR A 231 -1.75 -9.35 13.96
CA THR A 231 -1.77 -9.88 12.59
C THR A 231 -0.54 -9.50 11.78
N SER A 232 -0.02 -8.26 11.92
CA SER A 232 1.16 -7.80 11.19
C SER A 232 2.42 -8.55 11.63
N TYR A 233 2.63 -8.70 12.94
CA TYR A 233 3.77 -9.46 13.46
C TYR A 233 3.70 -10.93 13.07
N VAL A 234 2.56 -11.59 13.26
CA VAL A 234 2.39 -13.00 12.88
C VAL A 234 2.66 -13.21 11.39
N ALA A 235 2.19 -12.31 10.53
CA ALA A 235 2.41 -12.44 9.09
C ALA A 235 3.88 -12.27 8.69
N VAL A 236 4.58 -11.29 9.26
CA VAL A 236 6.00 -11.06 9.00
C VAL A 236 6.84 -12.23 9.51
N GLU A 237 6.60 -12.69 10.75
CA GLU A 237 7.30 -13.86 11.31
C GLU A 237 7.03 -15.14 10.50
N THR A 238 5.82 -15.31 9.97
CA THR A 238 5.52 -16.46 9.11
C THR A 238 6.42 -16.47 7.87
N VAL A 239 6.59 -15.33 7.21
CA VAL A 239 7.50 -15.23 6.04
C VAL A 239 8.95 -15.42 6.46
N ALA A 240 9.40 -14.81 7.54
CA ALA A 240 10.76 -14.94 8.04
C ALA A 240 11.11 -16.41 8.38
N LEU A 241 10.20 -17.14 9.01
CA LEU A 241 10.36 -18.57 9.29
C LEU A 241 10.43 -19.41 8.02
N LEU A 242 9.59 -19.14 7.02
CA LEU A 242 9.57 -19.88 5.76
C LEU A 242 10.79 -19.59 4.88
N GLN A 243 11.31 -18.35 4.90
CA GLN A 243 12.50 -17.93 4.16
C GLN A 243 13.81 -18.18 4.95
N GLY A 244 13.72 -18.48 6.24
CA GLY A 244 14.87 -18.68 7.14
C GLY A 244 15.58 -17.38 7.54
N ARG A 245 15.04 -16.20 7.21
CA ARG A 245 15.62 -14.89 7.51
C ARG A 245 14.63 -13.73 7.42
N HIS A 246 14.94 -12.65 8.12
CA HIS A 246 14.33 -11.34 7.89
C HIS A 246 15.10 -10.60 6.79
N GLU A 247 14.47 -10.38 5.64
CA GLU A 247 15.11 -9.69 4.52
C GLU A 247 14.71 -8.20 4.49
N ILE A 248 15.71 -7.31 4.57
CA ILE A 248 15.51 -5.87 4.34
C ILE A 248 15.50 -5.62 2.84
N GLN A 249 14.36 -5.21 2.32
CA GLN A 249 14.11 -5.15 0.86
C GLN A 249 14.94 -4.09 0.11
N TYR A 250 15.32 -3.00 0.79
CA TYR A 250 16.07 -1.87 0.24
C TYR A 250 17.21 -1.48 1.18
N LEU A 251 18.02 -2.46 1.61
CA LEU A 251 19.09 -2.18 2.55
C LEU A 251 19.99 -1.04 2.05
N MET A 252 20.11 0.01 2.84
CA MET A 252 20.90 1.19 2.58
C MET A 252 21.85 1.48 3.74
N PRO A 253 23.02 2.13 3.49
CA PRO A 253 23.90 2.57 4.56
C PRO A 253 23.18 3.48 5.55
N GLN A 254 23.53 3.40 6.83
CA GLN A 254 22.97 4.25 7.88
C GLN A 254 23.22 5.73 7.56
N GLN A 255 22.19 6.51 7.67
CA GLN A 255 22.25 7.94 7.36
C GLN A 255 22.26 8.79 8.62
N HIS A 256 23.09 9.83 8.60
CA HIS A 256 23.13 10.88 9.60
C HIS A 256 22.62 12.18 8.98
N TRP A 257 21.97 12.99 9.78
CA TRP A 257 21.43 14.26 9.33
C TRP A 257 21.97 15.44 10.16
N THR A 258 22.01 16.60 9.56
CA THR A 258 22.47 17.85 10.13
C THR A 258 21.34 18.89 10.11
N LEU A 259 21.55 20.05 10.73
CA LEU A 259 20.58 21.14 10.63
C LEU A 259 20.36 21.57 9.18
N GLY A 260 21.39 21.56 8.33
CA GLY A 260 21.28 21.83 6.90
C GLY A 260 20.36 20.82 6.20
N THR A 261 20.46 19.55 6.57
CA THR A 261 19.54 18.50 6.07
C THR A 261 18.08 18.77 6.46
N LEU A 262 17.82 19.24 7.68
CA LEU A 262 16.47 19.55 8.13
C LEU A 262 15.88 20.75 7.36
N ILE A 263 16.65 21.82 7.17
CA ILE A 263 16.22 22.98 6.37
C ILE A 263 15.91 22.52 4.94
N TRP A 264 16.80 21.74 4.34
CA TRP A 264 16.59 21.18 3.01
C TRP A 264 15.34 20.28 2.96
N SER A 265 15.08 19.48 4.00
CA SER A 265 13.89 18.61 4.07
C SER A 265 12.60 19.41 4.00
N VAL A 266 12.52 20.60 4.66
CA VAL A 266 11.35 21.48 4.55
C VAL A 266 11.18 21.95 3.09
N LEU A 267 12.26 22.44 2.47
CA LEU A 267 12.23 22.92 1.09
C LEU A 267 11.89 21.81 0.10
N ALA A 268 12.47 20.60 0.30
CA ALA A 268 12.12 19.43 -0.47
C ALA A 268 10.63 19.06 -0.31
N GLY A 269 10.11 19.12 0.92
CA GLY A 269 8.69 18.92 1.18
C GLY A 269 7.80 19.91 0.44
N LEU A 270 8.14 21.21 0.46
CA LEU A 270 7.42 22.25 -0.27
C LEU A 270 7.40 21.99 -1.78
N ILE A 271 8.56 21.73 -2.38
CA ILE A 271 8.73 21.60 -3.83
C ILE A 271 8.19 20.26 -4.33
N LEU A 272 8.67 19.14 -3.77
CA LEU A 272 8.34 17.80 -4.24
C LEU A 272 6.88 17.45 -4.04
N SER A 273 6.22 18.03 -3.03
CA SER A 273 4.78 17.82 -2.85
C SER A 273 3.94 18.37 -3.99
N LEU A 274 4.36 19.45 -4.66
CA LEU A 274 3.68 19.96 -5.84
C LEU A 274 3.69 18.93 -6.96
N PHE A 275 4.86 18.34 -7.25
CA PHE A 275 5.00 17.29 -8.26
C PHE A 275 4.20 16.04 -7.90
N ALA A 276 4.28 15.61 -6.64
CA ALA A 276 3.52 14.43 -6.17
C ALA A 276 2.00 14.65 -6.27
N HIS A 277 1.49 15.84 -5.90
CA HIS A 277 0.07 16.17 -6.03
C HIS A 277 -0.37 16.30 -7.48
N ALA A 278 0.44 16.93 -8.35
CA ALA A 278 0.16 17.04 -9.77
C ALA A 278 0.08 15.64 -10.43
N TYR A 279 1.04 14.76 -10.13
CA TYR A 279 1.06 13.40 -10.64
C TYR A 279 -0.11 12.56 -10.12
N LYS A 280 -0.42 12.68 -8.82
CA LYS A 280 -1.60 12.05 -8.22
C LYS A 280 -2.89 12.50 -8.91
N HIS A 281 -3.05 13.81 -9.11
CA HIS A 281 -4.20 14.38 -9.80
C HIS A 281 -4.33 13.83 -11.22
N LEU A 282 -3.21 13.74 -11.95
CA LEU A 282 -3.18 13.15 -13.29
C LEU A 282 -3.70 11.69 -13.28
N LEU A 283 -3.25 10.88 -12.33
CA LEU A 283 -3.68 9.49 -12.22
C LEU A 283 -5.14 9.32 -11.73
N GLU A 284 -5.63 10.22 -10.89
CA GLU A 284 -7.01 10.17 -10.37
C GLU A 284 -8.04 10.61 -11.42
N HIS A 285 -7.64 11.42 -12.43
CA HIS A 285 -8.53 11.92 -13.48
C HIS A 285 -8.46 11.14 -14.80
N LEU A 286 -7.84 9.97 -14.77
CA LEU A 286 -7.84 9.08 -15.94
C LEU A 286 -9.25 8.60 -16.26
N PRO A 287 -9.62 8.54 -17.56
CA PRO A 287 -10.91 8.04 -17.99
C PRO A 287 -11.06 6.57 -17.55
N LYS A 288 -12.23 6.24 -17.03
CA LYS A 288 -12.55 4.86 -16.64
C LYS A 288 -12.56 3.98 -17.90
N ALA A 289 -11.73 2.96 -17.91
CA ALA A 289 -11.72 1.99 -19.00
C ALA A 289 -12.84 0.96 -18.78
N ASP A 290 -13.63 0.72 -19.82
CA ASP A 290 -14.62 -0.36 -19.81
C ASP A 290 -13.96 -1.69 -20.19
N ALA A 291 -13.63 -2.50 -19.18
CA ALA A 291 -13.03 -3.81 -19.39
C ALA A 291 -13.98 -4.83 -20.05
N LYS A 292 -15.30 -4.56 -20.14
CA LYS A 292 -16.24 -5.42 -20.85
C LYS A 292 -16.19 -5.21 -22.36
N SER A 293 -15.74 -4.05 -22.81
CA SER A 293 -15.58 -3.73 -24.23
C SER A 293 -14.45 -4.56 -24.86
N LEU A 294 -14.64 -5.01 -26.09
CA LEU A 294 -13.57 -5.69 -26.86
C LEU A 294 -12.39 -4.74 -27.16
N TRP A 295 -12.63 -3.44 -27.25
CA TRP A 295 -11.60 -2.42 -27.44
C TRP A 295 -10.63 -2.30 -26.24
N PHE A 296 -10.98 -2.88 -25.11
CA PHE A 296 -10.09 -2.93 -23.95
C PHE A 296 -8.80 -3.71 -24.27
N ILE A 297 -8.92 -4.85 -24.98
CA ILE A 297 -7.77 -5.72 -25.28
C ILE A 297 -6.71 -4.99 -26.10
N PRO A 298 -7.01 -4.44 -27.30
CA PRO A 298 -6.01 -3.72 -28.08
C PRO A 298 -5.50 -2.46 -27.37
N LYS A 299 -6.33 -1.76 -26.60
CA LYS A 299 -5.92 -0.59 -25.83
C LYS A 299 -4.82 -0.95 -24.81
N VAL A 300 -4.99 -2.04 -24.05
CA VAL A 300 -3.99 -2.53 -23.09
C VAL A 300 -2.74 -3.00 -23.83
N PHE A 301 -2.89 -3.75 -24.91
CA PHE A 301 -1.78 -4.25 -25.71
C PHE A 301 -0.92 -3.11 -26.28
N ILE A 302 -1.53 -2.08 -26.85
CA ILE A 302 -0.82 -0.90 -27.38
C ILE A 302 -0.06 -0.19 -26.25
N ALA A 303 -0.68 0.02 -25.09
CA ALA A 303 0.01 0.64 -23.95
C ALA A 303 1.26 -0.17 -23.52
N PHE A 304 1.14 -1.49 -23.43
CA PHE A 304 2.27 -2.35 -23.09
C PHE A 304 3.32 -2.40 -24.20
N SER A 305 2.94 -2.29 -25.47
CA SER A 305 3.88 -2.18 -26.59
C SER A 305 4.68 -0.89 -26.54
N LEU A 306 4.05 0.24 -26.18
CA LEU A 306 4.77 1.51 -25.96
C LEU A 306 5.74 1.41 -24.79
N ILE A 307 5.35 0.76 -23.69
CA ILE A 307 6.22 0.51 -22.54
C ILE A 307 7.38 -0.41 -22.95
N ALA A 308 7.12 -1.41 -23.79
CA ALA A 308 8.15 -2.29 -24.34
C ALA A 308 9.20 -1.49 -25.14
N GLY A 309 8.77 -0.55 -25.98
CA GLY A 309 9.67 0.37 -26.67
C GLY A 309 10.51 1.23 -25.71
N LEU A 310 9.90 1.78 -24.67
CA LEU A 310 10.63 2.55 -23.63
C LEU A 310 11.65 1.68 -22.88
N SER A 311 11.37 0.41 -22.66
CA SER A 311 12.25 -0.51 -21.94
C SER A 311 13.54 -0.84 -22.68
N ILE A 312 13.62 -0.57 -23.99
CA ILE A 312 14.84 -0.74 -24.78
C ILE A 312 15.91 0.23 -24.27
N PHE A 313 15.50 1.49 -24.01
CA PHE A 313 16.40 2.56 -23.57
C PHE A 313 16.54 2.64 -22.04
N PHE A 314 15.49 2.29 -21.31
CA PHE A 314 15.39 2.43 -19.86
C PHE A 314 14.90 1.11 -19.22
N PRO A 315 15.76 0.09 -19.10
CA PRO A 315 15.35 -1.21 -18.51
C PRO A 315 14.85 -1.10 -17.07
N GLU A 316 15.29 -0.12 -16.30
CA GLU A 316 14.93 0.11 -14.90
C GLU A 316 13.47 0.58 -14.71
N ILE A 317 12.77 0.96 -15.80
CA ILE A 317 11.32 1.25 -15.71
C ILE A 317 10.51 -0.01 -15.42
N LEU A 318 11.05 -1.20 -15.72
CA LEU A 318 10.34 -2.46 -15.60
C LEU A 318 10.06 -2.85 -14.14
N GLY A 319 8.96 -3.56 -13.95
CA GLY A 319 8.52 -4.02 -12.64
C GLY A 319 8.13 -2.87 -11.69
N ASN A 320 8.14 -3.16 -10.39
CA ASN A 320 7.60 -2.28 -9.37
C ASN A 320 8.42 -1.00 -9.06
N GLY A 321 9.60 -0.83 -9.65
CA GLY A 321 10.48 0.33 -9.41
C GLY A 321 11.61 0.08 -8.41
N LYS A 322 11.72 -1.14 -7.83
CA LYS A 322 12.86 -1.50 -6.97
C LYS A 322 14.17 -1.41 -7.73
N ALA A 323 14.19 -1.88 -8.98
CA ALA A 323 15.37 -1.83 -9.83
C ALA A 323 15.88 -0.40 -10.02
N GLY A 324 15.01 0.56 -10.39
CA GLY A 324 15.40 1.94 -10.57
C GLY A 324 15.84 2.62 -9.29
N LEU A 325 15.18 2.34 -8.14
CA LEU A 325 15.58 2.92 -6.88
C LEU A 325 16.97 2.45 -6.43
N LEU A 326 17.26 1.15 -6.57
CA LEU A 326 18.58 0.59 -6.26
C LEU A 326 19.63 1.04 -7.26
N PHE A 327 19.27 1.22 -8.53
CA PHE A 327 20.17 1.74 -9.56
C PHE A 327 20.71 3.14 -9.20
N PHE A 328 19.87 4.05 -8.68
CA PHE A 328 20.31 5.36 -8.22
C PHE A 328 21.32 5.31 -7.07
N LEU A 329 21.33 4.24 -6.30
CA LEU A 329 22.19 4.09 -5.12
C LEU A 329 23.53 3.45 -5.42
N HIS A 330 23.58 2.56 -6.42
CA HIS A 330 24.77 1.73 -6.68
C HIS A 330 25.57 2.18 -7.89
N GLU A 331 24.92 2.77 -8.91
CA GLU A 331 25.57 3.05 -10.20
C GLU A 331 25.93 4.55 -10.38
N GLU A 332 25.51 5.44 -9.47
CA GLU A 332 25.74 6.89 -9.56
C GLU A 332 25.51 7.46 -10.97
N PRO A 333 24.34 7.26 -11.58
CA PRO A 333 24.10 7.61 -12.97
C PRO A 333 24.15 9.11 -13.20
N HIS A 334 24.49 9.54 -14.42
CA HIS A 334 24.45 10.95 -14.82
C HIS A 334 23.05 11.56 -14.59
N LEU A 335 22.98 12.80 -14.14
CA LEU A 335 21.72 13.50 -13.84
C LEU A 335 20.77 13.56 -15.05
N SER A 336 21.31 13.66 -16.27
CA SER A 336 20.51 13.58 -17.50
C SER A 336 19.79 12.24 -17.64
N TYR A 337 20.47 11.12 -17.35
CA TYR A 337 19.86 9.79 -17.40
C TYR A 337 18.77 9.65 -16.33
N ILE A 338 19.02 10.10 -15.09
CA ILE A 338 18.02 10.09 -14.02
C ILE A 338 16.77 10.88 -14.43
N SER A 339 16.95 12.04 -15.08
CA SER A 339 15.83 12.87 -15.55
C SER A 339 14.97 12.16 -16.59
N TRP A 340 15.60 11.53 -17.59
CA TRP A 340 14.89 10.78 -18.63
C TRP A 340 14.24 9.50 -18.07
N LEU A 341 14.92 8.81 -17.17
CA LEU A 341 14.37 7.62 -16.50
C LEU A 341 13.15 7.96 -15.63
N LEU A 342 13.17 9.10 -14.92
CA LEU A 342 12.04 9.62 -14.16
C LEU A 342 10.82 9.84 -15.08
N VAL A 343 11.03 10.54 -16.20
CA VAL A 343 9.96 10.81 -17.19
C VAL A 343 9.46 9.49 -17.79
N ALA A 344 10.37 8.61 -18.22
CA ALA A 344 10.01 7.32 -18.80
C ALA A 344 9.21 6.46 -17.81
N LYS A 345 9.60 6.42 -16.53
CA LYS A 345 8.85 5.70 -15.49
C LYS A 345 7.48 6.31 -15.24
N ALA A 346 7.38 7.63 -15.15
CA ALA A 346 6.10 8.32 -14.95
C ALA A 346 5.13 8.06 -16.13
N VAL A 347 5.63 8.15 -17.36
CA VAL A 347 4.86 7.84 -18.59
C VAL A 347 4.46 6.36 -18.61
N ALA A 348 5.35 5.44 -18.29
CA ALA A 348 5.06 4.00 -18.28
C ALA A 348 3.95 3.65 -17.27
N ILE A 349 4.00 4.21 -16.04
CA ILE A 349 2.95 4.03 -15.04
C ILE A 349 1.62 4.64 -15.55
N TYR A 350 1.67 5.84 -16.12
CA TYR A 350 0.50 6.50 -16.70
C TYR A 350 -0.16 5.63 -17.78
N LEU A 351 0.61 5.06 -18.71
CA LEU A 351 0.11 4.18 -19.78
C LEU A 351 -0.59 2.94 -19.23
N VAL A 352 -0.04 2.30 -18.20
CA VAL A 352 -0.71 1.16 -17.56
C VAL A 352 -2.08 1.56 -17.04
N PHE A 353 -2.17 2.61 -16.22
CA PHE A 353 -3.45 3.02 -15.63
C PHE A 353 -4.41 3.62 -16.66
N ALA A 354 -3.92 4.38 -17.64
CA ALA A 354 -4.73 4.93 -18.73
C ALA A 354 -5.33 3.85 -19.63
N SER A 355 -4.63 2.73 -19.82
CA SER A 355 -5.18 1.58 -20.55
C SER A 355 -6.29 0.86 -19.79
N GLY A 356 -6.36 1.04 -18.48
CA GLY A 356 -7.29 0.36 -17.57
C GLY A 356 -6.71 -0.88 -16.90
N ALA A 357 -5.46 -1.23 -17.20
CA ALA A 357 -4.74 -2.28 -16.47
C ALA A 357 -4.55 -1.87 -14.99
N LYS A 358 -4.37 -2.85 -14.12
CA LYS A 358 -4.35 -2.66 -12.68
C LYS A 358 -2.99 -3.00 -12.08
N GLY A 359 -2.67 -2.38 -10.94
CA GLY A 359 -1.45 -2.63 -10.18
C GLY A 359 -1.32 -1.72 -8.97
N GLY A 360 -0.35 -1.99 -8.11
CA GLY A 360 -0.04 -1.17 -6.94
C GLY A 360 0.65 0.14 -7.32
N LYS A 361 0.55 1.13 -6.44
CA LYS A 361 1.20 2.44 -6.60
C LYS A 361 2.33 2.67 -5.57
N ILE A 362 2.50 1.79 -4.58
CA ILE A 362 3.42 1.97 -3.45
C ILE A 362 4.87 2.08 -3.94
N ALA A 363 5.44 0.99 -4.45
CA ALA A 363 6.82 0.98 -4.90
C ALA A 363 7.10 1.90 -6.11
N PRO A 364 6.20 2.03 -7.12
CA PRO A 364 6.40 3.00 -8.19
C PRO A 364 6.46 4.45 -7.71
N SER A 365 5.65 4.84 -6.72
CA SER A 365 5.71 6.19 -6.15
C SER A 365 7.03 6.45 -5.41
N MET A 366 7.58 5.44 -4.73
CA MET A 366 8.89 5.55 -4.09
C MET A 366 10.00 5.82 -5.11
N MET A 367 10.01 5.13 -6.24
CA MET A 367 11.00 5.36 -7.31
C MET A 367 10.88 6.78 -7.89
N LEU A 368 9.66 7.24 -8.19
CA LEU A 368 9.44 8.61 -8.70
C LEU A 368 9.88 9.66 -7.67
N GLY A 369 9.53 9.47 -6.40
CA GLY A 369 9.93 10.38 -5.33
C GLY A 369 11.43 10.37 -5.09
N GLY A 370 12.06 9.21 -5.07
CA GLY A 370 13.51 9.07 -4.91
C GLY A 370 14.29 9.76 -6.03
N ALA A 371 13.90 9.53 -7.30
CA ALA A 371 14.51 10.18 -8.45
C ALA A 371 14.34 11.70 -8.41
N SER A 372 13.11 12.18 -8.16
CA SER A 372 12.83 13.63 -8.09
C SER A 372 13.63 14.33 -6.98
N SER A 373 13.75 13.67 -5.83
CA SER A 373 14.49 14.18 -4.69
C SER A 373 16.01 14.18 -4.92
N LEU A 374 16.52 13.13 -5.58
CA LEU A 374 17.93 13.04 -5.95
C LEU A 374 18.32 14.20 -6.92
N LEU A 375 17.48 14.47 -7.92
CA LEU A 375 17.69 15.61 -8.83
C LEU A 375 17.67 16.95 -8.07
N LEU A 376 16.72 17.13 -7.15
CA LEU A 376 16.63 18.33 -6.32
C LEU A 376 17.85 18.48 -5.40
N ALA A 377 18.34 17.40 -4.79
CA ALA A 377 19.51 17.40 -3.94
C ALA A 377 20.78 17.73 -4.73
N SER A 378 20.94 17.15 -5.91
CA SER A 378 22.08 17.44 -6.82
C SER A 378 22.07 18.90 -7.26
N PHE A 379 20.90 19.46 -7.59
CA PHE A 379 20.76 20.88 -7.87
C PHE A 379 21.14 21.74 -6.65
N SER A 380 20.66 21.40 -5.47
CA SER A 380 20.95 22.12 -4.23
C SER A 380 22.44 22.06 -3.88
N GLN A 381 23.09 20.93 -4.10
CA GLN A 381 24.53 20.78 -3.89
C GLN A 381 25.35 21.65 -4.87
N HIS A 382 24.95 21.66 -6.14
CA HIS A 382 25.64 22.40 -7.17
C HIS A 382 25.55 23.93 -6.97
N PHE A 383 24.37 24.46 -6.66
CA PHE A 383 24.14 25.91 -6.57
C PHE A 383 24.34 26.51 -5.19
N PHE A 384 24.08 25.70 -4.13
CA PHE A 384 24.11 26.19 -2.74
C PHE A 384 25.20 25.54 -1.89
N SER A 385 26.00 24.62 -2.47
CA SER A 385 27.08 23.89 -1.78
C SER A 385 26.59 23.18 -0.49
N LEU A 386 25.32 22.74 -0.45
CA LEU A 386 24.78 22.07 0.69
C LEU A 386 25.27 20.62 0.71
N PRO A 387 25.95 20.16 1.77
CA PRO A 387 26.41 18.77 1.90
C PRO A 387 25.23 17.85 2.22
N LEU A 388 24.61 17.28 1.19
CA LEU A 388 23.47 16.39 1.32
C LEU A 388 23.86 14.97 0.90
N SER A 389 23.52 13.98 1.71
CA SER A 389 23.63 12.59 1.31
C SER A 389 22.60 12.26 0.21
N PRO A 390 23.04 11.78 -0.97
CA PRO A 390 22.13 11.31 -2.02
C PRO A 390 21.13 10.25 -1.53
N THR A 391 21.62 9.32 -0.73
CA THR A 391 20.80 8.25 -0.14
C THR A 391 19.70 8.82 0.76
N LEU A 392 20.03 9.79 1.64
CA LEU A 392 19.03 10.40 2.50
C LEU A 392 18.00 11.21 1.70
N ALA A 393 18.45 11.91 0.66
CA ALA A 393 17.56 12.63 -0.25
C ALA A 393 16.57 11.65 -0.94
N ILE A 394 17.06 10.51 -1.44
CA ILE A 394 16.22 9.46 -2.05
C ILE A 394 15.16 8.96 -1.05
N ILE A 395 15.55 8.68 0.21
CA ILE A 395 14.62 8.22 1.25
C ILE A 395 13.55 9.26 1.54
N ILE A 396 13.92 10.54 1.66
CA ILE A 396 12.99 11.66 1.91
C ILE A 396 11.98 11.78 0.76
N GLY A 397 12.46 11.82 -0.49
CA GLY A 397 11.57 11.93 -1.65
C GLY A 397 10.66 10.71 -1.84
N ALA A 398 11.19 9.50 -1.65
CA ALA A 398 10.42 8.27 -1.69
C ALA A 398 9.29 8.28 -0.63
N SER A 399 9.58 8.73 0.60
CA SER A 399 8.59 8.88 1.67
C SER A 399 7.50 9.89 1.31
N LEU A 400 7.86 11.07 0.79
CA LEU A 400 6.92 12.11 0.40
C LEU A 400 5.95 11.64 -0.68
N PHE A 401 6.47 11.08 -1.78
CA PHE A 401 5.62 10.58 -2.87
C PHE A 401 4.74 9.44 -2.44
N LEU A 402 5.30 8.50 -1.66
CA LEU A 402 4.54 7.40 -1.08
C LEU A 402 3.37 7.90 -0.24
N GLY A 403 3.63 8.81 0.69
CA GLY A 403 2.61 9.38 1.59
C GLY A 403 1.52 10.16 0.86
N ILE A 404 1.89 10.98 -0.13
CA ILE A 404 0.96 11.84 -0.87
C ILE A 404 0.11 11.01 -1.84
N ILE A 405 0.74 10.15 -2.67
CA ILE A 405 0.03 9.39 -3.71
C ILE A 405 -0.92 8.36 -3.09
N ASN A 406 -0.51 7.72 -1.99
CA ASN A 406 -1.30 6.67 -1.35
C ASN A 406 -2.10 7.15 -0.13
N LYS A 407 -2.08 8.45 0.19
CA LYS A 407 -2.83 9.06 1.31
C LYS A 407 -2.48 8.46 2.67
N MET A 408 -1.19 8.26 2.93
CA MET A 408 -0.68 7.65 4.16
C MET A 408 0.55 8.40 4.71
N PRO A 409 0.40 9.67 5.13
CA PRO A 409 1.53 10.51 5.55
C PRO A 409 2.23 10.05 6.84
N LEU A 410 1.57 9.32 7.74
CA LEU A 410 2.19 8.77 8.94
C LEU A 410 2.89 7.42 8.64
N THR A 411 2.26 6.59 7.84
CA THR A 411 2.80 5.28 7.47
C THR A 411 4.07 5.40 6.61
N ALA A 412 4.10 6.33 5.65
CA ALA A 412 5.18 6.39 4.67
C ALA A 412 6.58 6.62 5.28
N PRO A 413 6.80 7.54 6.23
CA PRO A 413 8.09 7.68 6.89
C PRO A 413 8.56 6.41 7.61
N LEU A 414 7.67 5.79 8.38
CA LEU A 414 8.01 4.57 9.12
C LEU A 414 8.25 3.39 8.17
N PHE A 415 7.48 3.32 7.09
CA PHE A 415 7.67 2.31 6.05
C PHE A 415 9.05 2.40 5.41
N LEU A 416 9.49 3.62 5.04
CA LEU A 416 10.83 3.82 4.49
C LEU A 416 11.92 3.43 5.50
N LEU A 417 11.76 3.75 6.79
CA LEU A 417 12.72 3.36 7.82
C LEU A 417 12.89 1.83 7.88
N GLU A 418 11.80 1.09 7.99
CA GLU A 418 11.83 -0.37 8.10
C GLU A 418 12.41 -1.04 6.85
N ILE A 419 11.94 -0.65 5.66
CA ILE A 419 12.38 -1.31 4.41
C ILE A 419 13.81 -0.94 4.00
N THR A 420 14.37 0.18 4.51
CA THR A 420 15.75 0.60 4.23
C THR A 420 16.72 0.31 5.37
N GLY A 421 16.24 -0.20 6.49
CA GLY A 421 17.03 -0.53 7.66
C GLY A 421 17.63 0.70 8.37
N GLN A 422 17.00 1.88 8.25
CA GLN A 422 17.50 3.10 8.87
C GLN A 422 17.20 3.16 10.37
N SER A 423 18.02 3.92 11.10
CA SER A 423 17.79 4.19 12.51
C SER A 423 16.54 5.05 12.74
N LEU A 424 15.94 4.96 13.93
CA LEU A 424 14.75 5.74 14.30
C LEU A 424 14.99 7.26 14.22
N THR A 425 16.24 7.72 14.39
CA THR A 425 16.58 9.14 14.29
C THR A 425 16.30 9.72 12.90
N THR A 426 16.35 8.89 11.86
CA THR A 426 16.04 9.30 10.47
C THR A 426 14.56 9.66 10.27
N ILE A 427 13.67 9.32 11.23
CA ILE A 427 12.27 9.77 11.19
C ILE A 427 12.16 11.30 11.23
N VAL A 428 13.15 12.01 11.83
CA VAL A 428 13.11 13.46 12.01
C VAL A 428 13.12 14.18 10.66
N PRO A 429 14.11 14.02 9.77
CA PRO A 429 14.09 14.68 8.46
C PRO A 429 12.89 14.29 7.60
N LEU A 430 12.37 13.04 7.69
CA LEU A 430 11.17 12.62 6.98
C LEU A 430 9.92 13.32 7.50
N ALA A 431 9.76 13.44 8.82
CA ALA A 431 8.65 14.16 9.43
C ALA A 431 8.69 15.66 9.08
N VAL A 432 9.87 16.27 9.10
CA VAL A 432 10.08 17.66 8.72
C VAL A 432 9.73 17.89 7.24
N ALA A 433 10.09 16.97 6.35
CA ALA A 433 9.68 17.03 4.94
C ALA A 433 8.15 16.93 4.78
N ASN A 434 7.50 16.06 5.55
CA ASN A 434 6.04 15.96 5.56
C ASN A 434 5.36 17.25 6.07
N LEU A 435 5.96 17.96 7.04
CA LEU A 435 5.48 19.29 7.44
C LEU A 435 5.55 20.28 6.28
N GLY A 436 6.66 20.32 5.54
CA GLY A 436 6.76 21.13 4.33
C GLY A 436 5.67 20.81 3.31
N ALA A 437 5.42 19.53 3.06
CA ALA A 437 4.34 19.07 2.17
C ALA A 437 2.94 19.49 2.66
N TYR A 438 2.70 19.39 3.96
CA TYR A 438 1.45 19.84 4.56
C TYR A 438 1.24 21.35 4.41
N MET A 439 2.29 22.15 4.59
CA MET A 439 2.23 23.60 4.39
C MET A 439 1.84 23.94 2.93
N THR A 440 2.41 23.26 1.95
CA THR A 440 2.04 23.45 0.53
C THR A 440 0.57 23.11 0.29
N TYR A 441 0.11 21.96 0.77
CA TYR A 441 -1.27 21.52 0.63
C TYR A 441 -2.25 22.51 1.26
N HIS A 442 -1.96 22.95 2.46
CA HIS A 442 -2.81 23.90 3.20
C HIS A 442 -2.88 25.27 2.50
N SER A 443 -1.74 25.80 2.05
CA SER A 443 -1.64 27.05 1.30
C SER A 443 -2.44 26.99 -0.01
N TYR A 444 -2.30 25.88 -0.76
CA TYR A 444 -3.09 25.65 -1.98
C TYR A 444 -4.62 25.70 -1.72
N HIS A 445 -5.08 25.05 -0.68
CA HIS A 445 -6.51 25.06 -0.34
C HIS A 445 -7.03 26.43 0.09
N ILE A 446 -6.23 27.20 0.83
CA ILE A 446 -6.56 28.60 1.19
C ILE A 446 -6.68 29.46 -0.06
N ILE A 447 -5.69 29.40 -0.94
CA ILE A 447 -5.68 30.18 -2.18
C ILE A 447 -6.87 29.81 -3.05
N LYS A 448 -7.12 28.51 -3.25
CA LYS A 448 -8.26 28.02 -4.04
C LYS A 448 -9.60 28.52 -3.48
N LYS A 449 -9.78 28.49 -2.15
CA LYS A 449 -10.98 28.99 -1.49
C LYS A 449 -11.17 30.50 -1.67
N ARG A 450 -10.09 31.27 -1.54
CA ARG A 450 -10.10 32.73 -1.77
C ARG A 450 -10.42 33.08 -3.22
N LEU A 451 -9.84 32.39 -4.19
CA LEU A 451 -10.13 32.59 -5.61
C LEU A 451 -11.60 32.26 -5.94
N ALA A 452 -12.12 31.16 -5.40
CA ALA A 452 -13.53 30.79 -5.59
C ALA A 452 -14.48 31.85 -5.00
N GLN A 453 -14.17 32.40 -3.82
CA GLN A 453 -14.94 33.49 -3.21
C GLN A 453 -14.85 34.79 -4.03
N ALA A 454 -13.68 35.14 -4.55
CA ALA A 454 -13.51 36.32 -5.38
C ALA A 454 -14.27 36.20 -6.72
N TRP A 455 -14.35 35.00 -7.29
CA TRP A 455 -15.15 34.74 -8.49
C TRP A 455 -16.66 34.88 -8.25
N THR A 456 -17.15 34.30 -7.15
CA THR A 456 -18.58 34.43 -6.79
C THR A 456 -18.96 35.88 -6.47
N THR A 457 -18.09 36.66 -5.83
CA THR A 457 -18.34 38.07 -5.55
C THR A 457 -18.32 38.92 -6.84
N LYS A 458 -17.48 38.55 -7.82
CA LYS A 458 -17.39 39.26 -9.09
C LYS A 458 -18.58 38.95 -10.00
N SER A 459 -19.07 37.71 -10.03
CA SER A 459 -20.25 37.29 -10.81
C SER A 459 -21.59 37.84 -10.24
N VAL A 460 -21.61 38.19 -8.96
CA VAL A 460 -22.80 38.84 -8.32
C VAL A 460 -22.82 40.36 -8.59
N ASN A 461 -21.64 40.98 -8.74
CA ASN A 461 -21.53 42.43 -8.94
C ASN A 461 -21.45 42.85 -10.44
N ASP A 462 -21.40 41.93 -11.38
CA ASP A 462 -21.36 42.20 -12.81
C ASP A 462 -22.33 41.27 -13.56
N PRO A 463 -23.61 41.70 -13.77
CA PRO A 463 -24.63 40.87 -14.42
C PRO A 463 -24.42 40.65 -15.91
N HIS A 464 -23.27 41.09 -16.50
CA HIS A 464 -22.92 40.93 -17.93
C HIS A 464 -21.81 39.90 -18.17
N PHE A 465 -21.50 39.03 -17.20
CA PHE A 465 -20.63 37.87 -17.36
C PHE A 465 -21.40 36.58 -17.32
#